data_e5b6bf265085bae4788ba32a4d896640
#
_entry.id   e5b6bf265085bae4788ba32a4d896640
#
_cell.length_a   1.000
_cell.length_b   1.000
_cell.length_c   1.000
_cell.angle_alpha   90.00
_cell.angle_beta   90.00
_cell.angle_gamma   90.00
#
_symmetry.space_group_name_H-M   'P 1'
#
loop_
_entity.id
_entity.type
_entity.pdbx_description
1 polymer ?
#
loop_
_entity_poly.entity_id
_entity_poly.type
_entity_poly.pdbx_seq_one_letter_code
_entity_poly.pdbx_strand_id
1 'polypeptide(L)'
;MAPGIKQQFELFADYFQFYLQDEQSQGNLSNSWTKKAVSDMLAVAPGVVGVGTVRNMNVPVEVEVLDSQPNDDFDEWHHVTEASLEVPSRHIIIAGCTDYLPDAACITVQPGTYKVRIYYGALDSVDELRLDGNDHYRLALWIDANKIK
;
A
#
# COMPACT_ATOMS: atom_id res chain seq x y z
N MET A 1 19.46 -5.46 -17.16
CA MET A 1 18.75 -4.96 -15.99
C MET A 1 17.32 -5.49 -15.98
N ALA A 2 16.95 -6.07 -14.89
CA ALA A 2 15.60 -6.60 -14.79
C ALA A 2 14.59 -5.47 -14.63
N PRO A 3 13.50 -5.48 -15.36
CA PRO A 3 12.43 -4.53 -15.12
C PRO A 3 11.80 -4.79 -13.75
N GLY A 4 11.19 -3.78 -13.20
CA GLY A 4 10.43 -3.93 -11.97
C GLY A 4 9.23 -4.85 -12.18
N ILE A 5 8.76 -5.41 -11.09
CA ILE A 5 7.52 -6.19 -11.08
C ILE A 5 6.37 -5.20 -10.99
N LYS A 6 5.39 -5.34 -11.88
CA LYS A 6 4.21 -4.48 -11.88
C LYS A 6 2.98 -5.35 -11.96
N GLN A 7 2.11 -5.25 -10.97
CA GLN A 7 0.88 -6.04 -10.90
C GLN A 7 -0.28 -5.16 -10.52
N GLN A 8 -1.46 -5.52 -10.99
CA GLN A 8 -2.68 -4.81 -10.67
C GLN A 8 -3.60 -5.74 -9.90
N PHE A 9 -4.24 -5.17 -8.89
CA PHE A 9 -5.16 -5.89 -8.02
C PHE A 9 -6.45 -5.11 -7.90
N GLU A 10 -7.53 -5.82 -7.60
CA GLU A 10 -8.76 -5.21 -7.14
C GLU A 10 -8.96 -5.69 -5.71
N LEU A 11 -8.90 -4.77 -4.76
CA LEU A 11 -8.97 -5.10 -3.34
C LEU A 11 -10.25 -4.54 -2.74
N PHE A 12 -10.89 -5.35 -1.89
CA PHE A 12 -12.06 -4.87 -1.15
C PHE A 12 -11.55 -4.02 0.03
N ALA A 13 -11.70 -2.71 -0.11
CA ALA A 13 -11.22 -1.75 0.89
C ALA A 13 -12.27 -1.58 1.99
N ASP A 14 -12.60 -2.66 2.69
CA ASP A 14 -13.54 -2.65 3.79
C ASP A 14 -13.00 -1.79 4.91
N TYR A 15 -13.88 -1.04 5.54
CA TYR A 15 -13.50 -0.05 6.56
C TYR A 15 -12.54 1.01 6.02
N PHE A 16 -12.58 1.27 4.69
CA PHE A 16 -11.79 2.31 4.03
C PHE A 16 -10.30 2.07 4.17
N GLN A 17 -9.85 0.83 4.02
CA GLN A 17 -8.44 0.52 4.14
C GLN A 17 -8.06 -0.78 3.44
N PHE A 18 -6.80 -0.85 3.01
CA PHE A 18 -6.13 -2.11 2.67
C PHE A 18 -4.69 -2.00 3.17
N TYR A 19 -3.93 -3.09 3.12
CA TYR A 19 -2.58 -3.03 3.66
C TYR A 19 -1.61 -3.94 2.93
N LEU A 20 -0.31 -3.62 3.07
CA LEU A 20 0.82 -4.46 2.69
C LEU A 20 1.47 -4.95 3.98
N GLN A 21 1.76 -6.24 4.02
CA GLN A 21 2.31 -6.84 5.22
C GLN A 21 3.35 -7.89 4.85
N ASP A 22 4.49 -7.88 5.55
CA ASP A 22 5.42 -8.99 5.46
C ASP A 22 4.71 -10.25 5.96
N GLU A 23 4.87 -11.35 5.24
CA GLU A 23 4.13 -12.59 5.53
C GLU A 23 4.32 -13.07 6.96
N GLN A 24 5.49 -12.84 7.53
CA GLN A 24 5.82 -13.28 8.88
C GLN A 24 5.59 -12.22 9.95
N SER A 25 5.09 -11.05 9.56
CA SER A 25 4.86 -9.98 10.52
C SER A 25 3.73 -10.33 11.48
N GLN A 26 3.91 -10.00 12.74
CA GLN A 26 2.89 -10.09 13.77
C GLN A 26 2.29 -8.72 14.09
N GLY A 27 2.73 -7.69 13.37
CA GLY A 27 2.21 -6.35 13.55
C GLY A 27 0.76 -6.26 13.13
N ASN A 28 0.03 -5.34 13.75
CA ASN A 28 -1.32 -5.05 13.33
C ASN A 28 -1.58 -3.56 13.49
N LEU A 29 -2.61 -3.08 12.81
CA LEU A 29 -2.89 -1.65 12.73
C LEU A 29 -3.99 -1.20 13.69
N SER A 30 -4.45 -2.06 14.60
CA SER A 30 -5.60 -1.76 15.43
C SER A 30 -5.43 -0.50 16.28
N ASN A 31 -4.20 -0.17 16.67
CA ASN A 31 -3.91 1.04 17.42
C ASN A 31 -3.19 2.10 16.61
N SER A 32 -3.05 1.89 15.31
CA SER A 32 -2.27 2.79 14.44
C SER A 32 -3.12 3.80 13.69
N TRP A 33 -4.43 3.58 13.62
CA TRP A 33 -5.34 4.48 12.91
C TRP A 33 -5.79 5.61 13.85
N THR A 34 -4.82 6.49 14.16
CA THR A 34 -5.09 7.71 14.91
C THR A 34 -5.82 8.73 14.03
N LYS A 35 -6.26 9.83 14.60
CA LYS A 35 -6.84 10.93 13.84
C LYS A 35 -5.92 11.39 12.73
N LYS A 36 -4.62 11.54 13.05
CA LYS A 36 -3.63 11.96 12.06
C LYS A 36 -3.47 10.91 10.97
N ALA A 37 -3.40 9.63 11.33
CA ALA A 37 -3.24 8.56 10.36
C ALA A 37 -4.43 8.49 9.39
N VAL A 38 -5.63 8.65 9.90
CA VAL A 38 -6.82 8.69 9.04
C VAL A 38 -6.75 9.87 8.09
N SER A 39 -6.37 11.04 8.58
CA SER A 39 -6.22 12.24 7.75
C SER A 39 -5.14 12.08 6.69
N ASP A 40 -4.02 11.45 7.04
CA ASP A 40 -2.92 11.21 6.11
C ASP A 40 -3.19 10.03 5.17
N MET A 41 -4.21 9.22 5.46
CA MET A 41 -4.53 8.00 4.72
C MET A 41 -3.39 6.99 4.76
N LEU A 42 -2.67 6.95 5.88
CA LEU A 42 -1.51 6.09 6.07
C LEU A 42 -1.36 5.71 7.53
N ALA A 43 -1.23 4.41 7.80
CA ALA A 43 -0.91 3.90 9.13
C ALA A 43 0.22 2.89 9.01
N VAL A 44 1.06 2.82 10.04
CA VAL A 44 2.20 1.90 10.02
C VAL A 44 2.33 1.18 11.35
N ALA A 45 2.82 -0.06 11.28
CA ALA A 45 3.22 -0.85 12.42
C ALA A 45 4.36 -1.76 11.95
N PRO A 46 5.06 -2.45 12.86
CA PRO A 46 6.19 -3.28 12.44
C PRO A 46 5.78 -4.31 11.38
N GLY A 47 6.40 -4.21 10.20
CA GLY A 47 6.16 -5.14 9.11
C GLY A 47 4.81 -4.98 8.42
N VAL A 48 4.10 -3.86 8.63
CA VAL A 48 2.82 -3.64 7.96
C VAL A 48 2.62 -2.15 7.68
N VAL A 49 2.08 -1.87 6.49
CA VAL A 49 1.72 -0.52 6.06
C VAL A 49 0.26 -0.53 5.65
N GLY A 50 -0.54 0.32 6.27
CA GLY A 50 -1.96 0.46 5.95
C GLY A 50 -2.21 1.68 5.09
N VAL A 51 -3.06 1.52 4.08
CA VAL A 51 -3.42 2.58 3.14
C VAL A 51 -4.89 2.91 3.32
N GLY A 52 -5.19 4.17 3.61
CA GLY A 52 -6.57 4.61 3.70
C GLY A 52 -7.15 4.85 2.31
N THR A 53 -8.44 4.58 2.15
CA THR A 53 -9.14 4.79 0.90
C THR A 53 -10.35 5.68 1.13
N VAL A 54 -10.84 6.30 0.05
CA VAL A 54 -12.06 7.12 0.13
C VAL A 54 -13.31 6.31 -0.20
N ARG A 55 -13.14 5.10 -0.69
CA ARG A 55 -14.26 4.22 -1.07
C ARG A 55 -14.24 2.97 -0.20
N ASN A 56 -15.41 2.57 0.27
CA ASN A 56 -15.60 1.35 1.07
C ASN A 56 -16.13 0.25 0.16
N MET A 57 -15.32 -0.13 -0.82
CA MET A 57 -15.69 -1.07 -1.86
C MET A 57 -14.42 -1.62 -2.52
N ASN A 58 -14.56 -2.41 -3.58
CA ASN A 58 -13.41 -2.83 -4.36
C ASN A 58 -12.75 -1.63 -5.02
N VAL A 59 -11.43 -1.50 -4.86
CA VAL A 59 -10.67 -0.41 -5.46
C VAL A 59 -9.52 -0.97 -6.28
N PRO A 60 -9.17 -0.31 -7.39
CA PRO A 60 -8.01 -0.73 -8.17
C PRO A 60 -6.72 -0.31 -7.47
N VAL A 61 -5.79 -1.24 -7.36
CA VAL A 61 -4.50 -1.01 -6.72
C VAL A 61 -3.41 -1.53 -7.66
N GLU A 62 -2.46 -0.67 -7.99
CA GLU A 62 -1.30 -1.06 -8.77
C GLU A 62 -0.10 -1.11 -7.84
N VAL A 63 0.63 -2.22 -7.87
CA VAL A 63 1.84 -2.38 -7.08
C VAL A 63 3.01 -2.59 -8.02
N GLU A 64 4.04 -1.78 -7.87
CA GLU A 64 5.24 -1.84 -8.70
C GLU A 64 6.47 -1.92 -7.82
N VAL A 65 7.30 -2.93 -8.06
CA VAL A 65 8.58 -3.07 -7.36
C VAL A 65 9.67 -2.62 -8.30
N LEU A 66 10.44 -1.61 -7.90
CA LEU A 66 11.42 -0.93 -8.74
C LEU A 66 12.82 -1.18 -8.22
N ASP A 67 13.81 -1.01 -9.11
CA ASP A 67 15.23 -1.12 -8.74
C ASP A 67 15.72 0.12 -8.00
N SER A 68 15.05 1.25 -8.19
CA SER A 68 15.45 2.51 -7.56
C SER A 68 14.25 3.43 -7.42
N GLN A 69 14.46 4.53 -6.71
CA GLN A 69 13.42 5.51 -6.47
C GLN A 69 12.88 6.07 -7.80
N PRO A 70 11.54 6.11 -7.97
CA PRO A 70 10.96 6.66 -9.19
C PRO A 70 11.07 8.18 -9.22
N ASN A 71 10.84 8.73 -10.40
CA ASN A 71 10.77 10.17 -10.57
C ASN A 71 9.58 10.75 -9.83
N ASP A 72 9.68 12.02 -9.46
CA ASP A 72 8.58 12.73 -8.82
C ASP A 72 7.57 13.17 -9.89
N ASP A 73 6.38 12.60 -9.83
CA ASP A 73 5.27 12.99 -10.69
C ASP A 73 4.03 13.30 -9.83
N PHE A 74 4.27 13.97 -8.70
CA PHE A 74 3.24 14.18 -7.68
C PHE A 74 2.08 15.05 -8.17
N ASP A 75 2.31 15.90 -9.15
CA ASP A 75 1.28 16.81 -9.64
C ASP A 75 0.09 16.10 -10.27
N GLU A 76 0.27 14.84 -10.68
CA GLU A 76 -0.80 14.05 -11.28
C GLU A 76 -1.67 13.35 -10.24
N TRP A 77 -1.33 13.49 -8.96
CA TRP A 77 -1.99 12.76 -7.89
C TRP A 77 -2.56 13.72 -6.86
N HIS A 78 -3.68 13.33 -6.25
CA HIS A 78 -4.32 14.13 -5.22
C HIS A 78 -3.53 14.12 -3.90
N HIS A 79 -2.83 13.03 -3.64
CA HIS A 79 -2.15 12.84 -2.36
C HIS A 79 -1.03 11.83 -2.58
N VAL A 80 0.07 12.00 -1.87
CA VAL A 80 1.20 11.06 -1.93
C VAL A 80 1.76 10.91 -0.52
N THR A 81 1.99 9.67 -0.10
CA THR A 81 2.60 9.37 1.18
C THR A 81 3.77 8.42 0.99
N GLU A 82 4.64 8.33 2.00
CA GLU A 82 5.75 7.38 2.01
C GLU A 82 5.88 6.73 3.36
N ALA A 83 6.28 5.45 3.35
CA ALA A 83 6.52 4.69 4.56
C ALA A 83 7.68 3.72 4.31
N SER A 84 8.13 3.07 5.38
CA SER A 84 9.12 2.01 5.29
C SER A 84 8.49 0.69 5.65
N LEU A 85 8.86 -0.37 4.96
CA LEU A 85 8.34 -1.72 5.19
C LEU A 85 9.50 -2.71 5.22
N GLU A 86 9.65 -3.42 6.32
CA GLU A 86 10.66 -4.48 6.42
C GLU A 86 10.08 -5.78 5.92
N VAL A 87 10.79 -6.44 4.99
CA VAL A 87 10.31 -7.67 4.35
C VAL A 87 11.38 -8.76 4.46
N PRO A 88 11.61 -9.31 5.66
CA PRO A 88 12.58 -10.38 5.81
C PRO A 88 12.12 -11.72 5.22
N SER A 89 10.82 -11.93 5.08
CA SER A 89 10.28 -13.20 4.60
C SER A 89 10.32 -13.36 3.09
N ARG A 90 10.64 -12.29 2.34
CA ARG A 90 10.60 -12.23 0.87
C ARG A 90 9.19 -12.20 0.30
N HIS A 91 8.16 -12.19 1.15
CA HIS A 91 6.77 -12.23 0.70
C HIS A 91 5.99 -11.07 1.29
N ILE A 92 5.35 -10.29 0.43
CA ILE A 92 4.49 -9.18 0.82
C ILE A 92 3.05 -9.59 0.54
N ILE A 93 2.24 -9.64 1.58
CA ILE A 93 0.80 -9.89 1.45
C ILE A 93 0.10 -8.56 1.18
N ILE A 94 -0.81 -8.56 0.21
CA ILE A 94 -1.60 -7.40 -0.15
C ILE A 94 -3.06 -7.77 0.08
N ALA A 95 -3.72 -7.09 1.02
CA ALA A 95 -5.05 -7.53 1.44
C ALA A 95 -5.89 -6.38 1.98
N GLY A 96 -7.21 -6.50 1.82
CA GLY A 96 -8.15 -5.71 2.59
C GLY A 96 -8.26 -6.25 4.00
N CYS A 97 -8.79 -5.45 4.93
CA CYS A 97 -8.74 -5.84 6.35
C CYS A 97 -9.64 -7.04 6.69
N THR A 98 -10.56 -7.40 5.82
CA THR A 98 -11.43 -8.56 6.03
C THR A 98 -11.05 -9.76 5.16
N ASP A 99 -9.97 -9.67 4.40
CA ASP A 99 -9.51 -10.79 3.58
C ASP A 99 -8.96 -11.91 4.46
N TYR A 100 -9.18 -13.13 4.01
CA TYR A 100 -8.57 -14.30 4.64
C TYR A 100 -7.12 -14.38 4.17
N LEU A 101 -6.17 -14.15 5.08
CA LEU A 101 -4.76 -13.97 4.70
C LEU A 101 -4.15 -15.12 3.91
N PRO A 102 -4.45 -16.41 4.20
CA PRO A 102 -3.89 -17.49 3.37
C PRO A 102 -4.29 -17.43 1.90
N ASP A 103 -5.42 -16.79 1.59
CA ASP A 103 -5.89 -16.66 0.21
C ASP A 103 -5.57 -15.29 -0.39
N ALA A 104 -4.95 -14.40 0.37
CA ALA A 104 -4.68 -13.05 -0.10
C ALA A 104 -3.58 -13.02 -1.15
N ALA A 105 -3.58 -11.96 -1.97
CA ALA A 105 -2.54 -11.77 -2.96
C ALA A 105 -1.17 -11.63 -2.29
N CYS A 106 -0.16 -12.17 -2.94
CA CYS A 106 1.19 -12.15 -2.40
C CYS A 106 2.18 -11.91 -3.54
N ILE A 107 3.17 -11.04 -3.29
CA ILE A 107 4.27 -10.86 -4.24
C ILE A 107 5.58 -11.27 -3.58
N THR A 108 6.49 -11.82 -4.39
CA THR A 108 7.79 -12.27 -3.92
C THR A 108 8.85 -11.23 -4.30
N VAL A 109 9.67 -10.83 -3.33
CA VAL A 109 10.68 -9.79 -3.51
C VAL A 109 11.97 -10.22 -2.82
N GLN A 110 13.05 -9.48 -3.04
CA GLN A 110 14.28 -9.67 -2.27
C GLN A 110 14.05 -9.23 -0.84
N PRO A 111 14.68 -9.92 0.14
CA PRO A 111 14.55 -9.48 1.54
C PRO A 111 15.23 -8.14 1.75
N GLY A 112 14.66 -7.32 2.59
CA GLY A 112 15.24 -6.02 2.89
C GLY A 112 14.20 -5.04 3.40
N THR A 113 14.66 -3.81 3.63
CA THR A 113 13.77 -2.71 3.99
C THR A 113 13.43 -1.94 2.73
N TYR A 114 12.14 -1.77 2.50
CA TYR A 114 11.63 -1.08 1.32
C TYR A 114 11.08 0.28 1.68
N LYS A 115 11.30 1.26 0.81
CA LYS A 115 10.49 2.46 0.76
C LYS A 115 9.22 2.13 0.02
N VAL A 116 8.10 2.55 0.56
CA VAL A 116 6.79 2.38 -0.07
C VAL A 116 6.21 3.76 -0.29
N ARG A 117 6.08 4.17 -1.54
CA ARG A 117 5.43 5.44 -1.90
C ARG A 117 4.03 5.12 -2.39
N ILE A 118 3.04 5.77 -1.79
CA ILE A 118 1.64 5.53 -2.12
C ILE A 118 1.09 6.75 -2.80
N TYR A 119 0.52 6.56 -3.98
CA TYR A 119 -0.08 7.61 -4.78
C TYR A 119 -1.59 7.42 -4.77
N TYR A 120 -2.32 8.48 -4.48
CA TYR A 120 -3.77 8.46 -4.36
C TYR A 120 -4.37 9.32 -5.47
N GLY A 121 -5.15 8.72 -6.36
CA GLY A 121 -5.70 9.42 -7.50
C GLY A 121 -7.22 9.49 -7.49
N ALA A 122 -7.75 10.55 -8.09
CA ALA A 122 -9.18 10.77 -8.29
C ALA A 122 -10.00 10.63 -7.01
N LEU A 123 -9.48 11.14 -5.89
CA LEU A 123 -10.13 11.00 -4.59
C LEU A 123 -11.47 11.74 -4.52
N ASP A 124 -11.67 12.75 -5.35
CA ASP A 124 -12.89 13.53 -5.38
C ASP A 124 -13.97 12.95 -6.32
N SER A 125 -13.71 11.80 -6.93
CA SER A 125 -14.64 11.15 -7.84
C SER A 125 -15.67 10.26 -7.14
N VAL A 126 -15.54 10.07 -5.83
CA VAL A 126 -16.34 9.10 -5.08
C VAL A 126 -17.68 9.71 -4.72
N ASP A 127 -18.75 8.92 -4.86
CA ASP A 127 -20.12 9.40 -4.59
C ASP A 127 -20.36 9.59 -3.08
N GLU A 128 -21.55 10.08 -2.75
CA GLU A 128 -21.89 10.38 -1.34
C GLU A 128 -21.92 9.14 -0.47
N LEU A 129 -22.27 7.99 -1.05
CA LEU A 129 -22.33 6.73 -0.30
C LEU A 129 -20.97 6.06 -0.14
N ARG A 130 -19.94 6.59 -0.79
CA ARG A 130 -18.59 6.05 -0.76
C ARG A 130 -18.50 4.63 -1.33
N LEU A 131 -19.36 4.31 -2.30
CA LEU A 131 -19.40 2.99 -2.93
C LEU A 131 -18.93 3.01 -4.38
N ASP A 132 -19.13 4.12 -5.10
CA ASP A 132 -18.76 4.24 -6.50
C ASP A 132 -17.80 5.40 -6.70
N GLY A 133 -16.86 5.24 -7.63
CA GLY A 133 -15.92 6.29 -7.96
C GLY A 133 -14.82 5.77 -8.88
N ASN A 134 -13.92 6.67 -9.22
CA ASN A 134 -12.75 6.37 -10.07
C ASN A 134 -11.45 6.48 -9.28
N ASP A 135 -11.52 6.53 -7.96
CA ASP A 135 -10.31 6.56 -7.12
C ASP A 135 -9.46 5.34 -7.39
N HIS A 136 -8.17 5.56 -7.40
CA HIS A 136 -7.21 4.50 -7.65
C HIS A 136 -5.94 4.76 -6.86
N TYR A 137 -5.18 3.70 -6.63
CA TYR A 137 -4.04 3.73 -5.71
C TYR A 137 -2.87 3.04 -6.38
N ARG A 138 -1.71 3.69 -6.35
CA ARG A 138 -0.49 3.13 -6.89
C ARG A 138 0.55 3.07 -5.77
N LEU A 139 1.18 1.90 -5.64
CA LEU A 139 2.21 1.69 -4.64
C LEU A 139 3.51 1.37 -5.36
N ALA A 140 4.53 2.19 -5.13
CA ALA A 140 5.87 1.97 -5.69
C ALA A 140 6.80 1.59 -4.55
N LEU A 141 7.47 0.45 -4.69
CA LEU A 141 8.37 -0.08 -3.67
C LEU A 141 9.78 -0.19 -4.25
N TRP A 142 10.78 0.23 -3.49
CA TRP A 142 12.19 0.05 -3.86
C TRP A 142 13.00 -0.14 -2.58
N ILE A 143 14.14 -0.82 -2.71
CA ILE A 143 15.03 -1.03 -1.57
C ILE A 143 15.52 0.32 -1.07
N ASP A 144 15.42 0.54 0.22
CA ASP A 144 15.91 1.76 0.86
C ASP A 144 17.42 1.61 1.07
N ALA A 145 18.20 2.27 0.22
CA ALA A 145 19.65 2.16 0.25
C ALA A 145 20.25 2.63 1.58
N ASN A 146 19.56 3.51 2.28
CA ASN A 146 20.03 4.01 3.58
C ASN A 146 19.87 3.00 4.70
N LYS A 147 19.16 1.89 4.46
CA LYS A 147 18.92 0.83 5.44
C LYS A 147 19.69 -0.45 5.14
N ILE A 148 20.47 -0.47 4.08
CA ILE A 148 21.29 -1.62 3.73
C ILE A 148 22.51 -1.64 4.64
N LYS A 149 22.80 -2.79 5.20
CA LYS A 149 23.95 -3.01 6.07
C LYS A 149 24.91 -4.00 5.45
#